data_9416fba48aa714fce857b7841e462a67
#
_entry.id   9416fba48aa714fce857b7841e462a67
#
_cell.length_a   1.000
_cell.length_b   1.000
_cell.length_c   1.000
_cell.angle_alpha   90.00
_cell.angle_beta   90.00
_cell.angle_gamma   90.00
#
_symmetry.space_group_name_H-M   'P 1'
#
loop_
_entity.id
_entity.type
_entity.pdbx_description
1 polymer ?
#
loop_
_entity_poly.entity_id
_entity_poly.type
_entity_poly.pdbx_seq_one_letter_code
_entity_poly.pdbx_strand_id
1 'polypeptide(L)'
;IDLVVGNPPHFENEEDAIKALSAMGSPIFNDHLSEILLDPKWDAHRDMFNQLSTRLSDGGRICLQLHSGGSNVDTFKPMVEEAGLRITAKIESIQYQDIYYMEVQK
;
A
#
# COMPACT_ATOMS: atom_id res chain seq x y z
N ILE A 1 6.26 2.26 -19.12
CA ILE A 1 6.29 1.20 -18.08
C ILE A 1 5.01 0.40 -18.15
N ASP A 2 5.09 -0.91 -18.20
CA ASP A 2 3.93 -1.79 -18.31
C ASP A 2 3.51 -2.39 -16.96
N LEU A 3 4.45 -2.58 -16.04
CA LEU A 3 4.20 -3.18 -14.74
C LEU A 3 5.14 -2.60 -13.69
N VAL A 4 4.55 -2.23 -12.56
CA VAL A 4 5.27 -1.83 -11.34
C VAL A 4 4.81 -2.76 -10.23
N VAL A 5 5.75 -3.30 -9.46
CA VAL A 5 5.45 -4.05 -8.24
C VAL A 5 6.10 -3.36 -7.07
N GLY A 6 5.43 -3.33 -5.93
CA GLY A 6 5.94 -2.63 -4.76
C GLY A 6 5.44 -3.21 -3.44
N ASN A 7 6.25 -2.93 -2.42
CA ASN A 7 5.92 -3.23 -1.03
C ASN A 7 6.08 -1.93 -0.23
N PRO A 8 5.13 -0.99 -0.37
CA PRO A 8 5.23 0.32 0.26
C PRO A 8 4.98 0.23 1.77
N PRO A 9 5.19 1.32 2.52
CA PRO A 9 4.84 1.37 3.93
C PRO A 9 3.38 0.97 4.17
N HIS A 10 3.14 0.16 5.19
CA HIS A 10 1.83 -0.47 5.41
C HIS A 10 0.88 0.33 6.30
N PHE A 11 1.39 1.29 7.05
CA PHE A 11 0.61 1.95 8.09
C PHE A 11 0.71 3.47 7.99
N GLU A 12 -0.40 4.13 8.29
CA GLU A 12 -0.45 5.59 8.34
C GLU A 12 0.12 6.13 9.66
N ASN A 13 0.02 5.36 10.74
CA ASN A 13 0.41 5.80 12.06
C ASN A 13 1.06 4.69 12.87
N GLU A 14 1.77 5.11 13.91
CA GLU A 14 2.53 4.23 14.80
C GLU A 14 1.63 3.27 15.59
N GLU A 15 0.46 3.72 16.01
CA GLU A 15 -0.47 2.91 16.79
C GLU A 15 -0.89 1.65 16.03
N ASP A 16 -1.28 1.79 14.78
CA ASP A 16 -1.68 0.66 13.94
C ASP A 16 -0.51 -0.28 13.67
N ALA A 17 0.69 0.28 13.46
CA ALA A 17 1.90 -0.51 13.23
C ALA A 17 2.26 -1.35 14.46
N ILE A 18 2.24 -0.76 15.64
CA ILE A 18 2.53 -1.46 16.90
C ILE A 18 1.52 -2.57 17.14
N LYS A 19 0.25 -2.32 16.92
CA LYS A 19 -0.81 -3.30 17.07
C LYS A 19 -0.61 -4.49 16.15
N ALA A 20 -0.28 -4.26 14.89
CA ALA A 20 -0.04 -5.32 13.91
C ALA A 20 1.22 -6.13 14.25
N LEU A 21 2.31 -5.48 14.62
CA LEU A 21 3.55 -6.15 15.02
C LEU A 21 3.37 -6.98 16.28
N SER A 22 2.62 -6.48 17.25
CA SER A 22 2.33 -7.22 18.48
C SER A 22 1.52 -8.49 18.19
N ALA A 23 0.53 -8.41 17.30
CA ALA A 23 -0.24 -9.57 16.87
C ALA A 23 0.61 -10.62 16.15
N MET A 24 1.69 -10.21 15.50
CA MET A 24 2.65 -11.09 14.82
C MET A 24 3.75 -11.62 15.76
N GLY A 25 3.70 -11.27 17.05
CA GLY A 25 4.72 -11.68 18.02
C GLY A 25 6.00 -10.84 17.97
N SER A 26 5.98 -9.70 17.32
CA SER A 26 7.11 -8.77 17.23
C SER A 26 6.79 -7.48 17.98
N PRO A 27 7.00 -7.43 19.30
CA PRO A 27 6.55 -6.30 20.11
C PRO A 27 7.42 -5.06 20.02
N ILE A 28 8.57 -5.12 19.33
CA ILE A 28 9.52 -4.01 19.27
C ILE A 28 9.22 -3.13 18.06
N PHE A 29 8.97 -1.85 18.35
CA PHE A 29 8.83 -0.80 17.35
C PHE A 29 9.88 0.28 17.64
N ASN A 30 10.68 0.66 16.66
CA ASN A 30 11.76 1.63 16.82
C ASN A 30 11.78 2.61 15.63
N ASP A 31 12.67 3.60 15.69
CA ASP A 31 12.76 4.64 14.66
C ASP A 31 13.04 4.07 13.27
N HIS A 32 13.84 3.01 13.19
CA HIS A 32 14.15 2.37 11.92
C HIS A 32 12.89 1.75 11.28
N LEU A 33 12.09 1.04 12.07
CA LEU A 33 10.82 0.46 11.60
C LEU A 33 9.82 1.56 11.25
N SER A 34 9.83 2.67 12.00
CA SER A 34 9.00 3.83 11.69
C SER A 34 9.28 4.36 10.28
N GLU A 35 10.55 4.47 9.90
CA GLU A 35 10.92 4.95 8.56
C GLU A 35 10.45 4.01 7.44
N ILE A 36 10.42 2.70 7.71
CA ILE A 36 10.06 1.68 6.71
C ILE A 36 8.56 1.47 6.63
N LEU A 37 7.86 1.50 7.77
CA LEU A 37 6.48 1.04 7.88
C LEU A 37 5.44 2.15 7.85
N LEU A 38 5.83 3.41 8.08
CA LEU A 38 4.88 4.50 8.21
C LEU A 38 4.86 5.40 6.97
N ASP A 39 3.64 5.75 6.57
CA ASP A 39 3.37 6.74 5.54
C ASP A 39 2.28 7.69 6.06
N PRO A 40 2.67 8.75 6.81
CA PRO A 40 1.70 9.68 7.39
C PRO A 40 0.77 10.28 6.32
N LYS A 41 -0.53 10.24 6.58
CA LYS A 41 -1.58 10.74 5.68
C LYS A 41 -1.54 10.11 4.29
N TRP A 42 -0.84 9.00 4.15
CA TRP A 42 -0.65 8.30 2.87
C TRP A 42 -0.01 9.18 1.79
N ASP A 43 0.82 10.14 2.19
CA ASP A 43 1.43 11.10 1.26
C ASP A 43 2.34 10.44 0.24
N ALA A 44 3.16 9.47 0.66
CA ALA A 44 4.04 8.76 -0.26
C ALA A 44 3.25 7.90 -1.25
N HIS A 45 2.17 7.26 -0.81
CA HIS A 45 1.28 6.52 -1.71
C HIS A 45 0.64 7.44 -2.74
N ARG A 46 0.14 8.58 -2.31
CA ARG A 46 -0.48 9.56 -3.21
C ARG A 46 0.50 10.06 -4.25
N ASP A 47 1.70 10.42 -3.83
CA ASP A 47 2.76 10.87 -4.73
C ASP A 47 3.15 9.78 -5.73
N MET A 48 3.24 8.54 -5.28
CA MET A 48 3.54 7.41 -6.14
C MET A 48 2.49 7.23 -7.24
N PHE A 49 1.21 7.24 -6.89
CA PHE A 49 0.15 7.11 -7.89
C PHE A 49 0.18 8.26 -8.89
N ASN A 50 0.38 9.49 -8.43
CA ASN A 50 0.45 10.66 -9.30
C ASN A 50 1.65 10.59 -10.26
N GLN A 51 2.81 10.18 -9.78
CA GLN A 51 4.00 10.05 -10.62
C GLN A 51 3.86 8.90 -11.62
N LEU A 52 3.36 7.75 -11.16
CA LEU A 52 3.23 6.57 -12.02
C LEU A 52 2.13 6.75 -13.08
N SER A 53 1.09 7.53 -12.80
CA SER A 53 0.01 7.76 -13.75
C SER A 53 0.51 8.35 -15.08
N THR A 54 1.59 9.14 -15.06
CA THR A 54 2.18 9.72 -16.26
C THR A 54 3.21 8.83 -16.92
N ARG A 55 3.69 7.79 -16.23
CA ARG A 55 4.77 6.90 -16.71
C ARG A 55 4.30 5.53 -17.13
N LEU A 56 3.11 5.12 -16.70
CA LEU A 56 2.52 3.85 -17.12
C LEU A 56 2.06 3.93 -18.57
N SER A 57 2.30 2.85 -19.29
CA SER A 57 1.68 2.64 -20.60
C SER A 57 0.18 2.50 -20.45
N ASP A 58 -0.59 2.74 -21.51
CA ASP A 58 -2.01 2.45 -21.50
C ASP A 58 -2.22 0.97 -21.19
N GLY A 59 -3.08 0.68 -20.20
CA GLY A 59 -3.27 -0.67 -19.68
C GLY A 59 -2.17 -1.15 -18.74
N GLY A 60 -1.17 -0.31 -18.45
CA GLY A 60 -0.11 -0.64 -17.49
C GLY A 60 -0.67 -0.80 -16.07
N ARG A 61 0.01 -1.60 -15.26
CA ARG A 61 -0.48 -2.01 -13.94
C ARG A 61 0.52 -1.73 -12.83
N ILE A 62 -0.03 -1.50 -11.65
CA ILE A 62 0.71 -1.40 -10.39
C ILE A 62 0.17 -2.48 -9.47
N CYS A 63 1.03 -3.35 -8.95
CA CYS A 63 0.66 -4.36 -7.97
C CYS A 63 1.35 -4.06 -6.65
N LEU A 64 0.58 -3.82 -5.59
CA LEU A 64 1.10 -3.47 -4.28
C LEU A 64 0.79 -4.55 -3.26
N GLN A 65 1.77 -4.87 -2.42
CA GLN A 65 1.58 -5.69 -1.23
C GLN A 65 1.25 -4.76 -0.06
N LEU A 66 0.11 -5.01 0.58
CA LEU A 66 -0.43 -4.14 1.63
C LEU A 66 -0.84 -4.97 2.85
N HIS A 67 -1.13 -4.30 3.96
CA HIS A 67 -1.50 -4.94 5.22
C HIS A 67 -2.89 -4.48 5.66
N SER A 68 -3.80 -5.42 5.90
CA SER A 68 -5.19 -5.11 6.26
C SER A 68 -5.33 -4.47 7.65
N GLY A 69 -4.33 -4.61 8.52
CA GLY A 69 -4.29 -3.88 9.80
C GLY A 69 -4.05 -2.38 9.64
N GLY A 70 -3.53 -1.92 8.49
CA GLY A 70 -3.25 -0.51 8.24
C GLY A 70 -4.14 0.12 7.19
N SER A 71 -4.71 -0.67 6.28
CA SER A 71 -5.48 -0.15 5.17
C SER A 71 -6.45 -1.18 4.58
N ASN A 72 -7.30 -0.69 3.70
CA ASN A 72 -8.09 -1.52 2.79
C ASN A 72 -8.15 -0.83 1.42
N VAL A 73 -8.81 -1.44 0.46
CA VAL A 73 -8.92 -0.87 -0.89
C VAL A 73 -9.56 0.53 -0.86
N ASP A 74 -10.55 0.74 -0.02
CA ASP A 74 -11.24 2.03 0.08
C ASP A 74 -10.33 3.14 0.62
N THR A 75 -9.29 2.79 1.36
CA THR A 75 -8.29 3.76 1.84
C THR A 75 -7.63 4.49 0.68
N PHE A 76 -7.31 3.76 -0.39
CA PHE A 76 -6.55 4.30 -1.52
C PHE A 76 -7.41 4.70 -2.71
N LYS A 77 -8.66 4.28 -2.75
CA LYS A 77 -9.55 4.52 -3.90
C LYS A 77 -9.62 5.99 -4.31
N PRO A 78 -9.82 6.96 -3.39
CA PRO A 78 -9.89 8.37 -3.80
C PRO A 78 -8.61 8.86 -4.46
N MET A 79 -7.44 8.53 -3.92
CA MET A 79 -6.16 8.98 -4.47
C MET A 79 -5.81 8.30 -5.79
N VAL A 80 -6.21 7.04 -5.95
CA VAL A 80 -6.04 6.30 -7.20
C VAL A 80 -6.87 6.96 -8.31
N GLU A 81 -8.13 7.24 -8.03
CA GLU A 81 -9.03 7.88 -8.99
C GLU A 81 -8.61 9.30 -9.33
N GLU A 82 -8.16 10.09 -8.35
CA GLU A 82 -7.61 11.43 -8.58
C GLU A 82 -6.39 11.40 -9.52
N ALA A 83 -5.59 10.35 -9.44
CA ALA A 83 -4.44 10.18 -10.32
C ALA A 83 -4.82 9.72 -11.75
N GLY A 84 -6.10 9.48 -12.01
CA GLY A 84 -6.56 8.98 -13.30
C GLY A 84 -6.38 7.48 -13.49
N LEU A 85 -6.21 6.76 -12.39
CA LEU A 85 -6.04 5.31 -12.35
C LEU A 85 -7.30 4.65 -11.78
N ARG A 86 -7.34 3.33 -11.82
CA ARG A 86 -8.45 2.57 -11.25
C ARG A 86 -7.95 1.31 -10.55
N ILE A 87 -8.64 0.90 -9.50
CA ILE A 87 -8.36 -0.35 -8.81
C ILE A 87 -9.09 -1.46 -9.55
N THR A 88 -8.35 -2.49 -9.97
CA THR A 88 -8.88 -3.57 -10.80
C THR A 88 -8.97 -4.91 -10.09
N ALA A 89 -8.24 -5.10 -9.00
CA ALA A 89 -8.30 -6.35 -8.25
C ALA A 89 -7.82 -6.17 -6.81
N LYS A 90 -8.36 -7.01 -5.93
CA LYS A 90 -7.86 -7.22 -4.58
C LYS A 90 -7.76 -8.73 -4.37
N ILE A 91 -6.59 -9.19 -3.92
CA ILE A 91 -6.34 -10.61 -3.66
C ILE A 91 -5.78 -10.75 -2.25
N GLU A 92 -6.43 -11.52 -1.41
CA GLU A 92 -5.91 -11.82 -0.08
C GLU A 92 -4.85 -12.92 -0.17
N SER A 93 -3.76 -12.74 0.58
CA SER A 93 -2.71 -13.76 0.63
C SER A 93 -3.24 -15.02 1.31
N ILE A 94 -2.96 -16.19 0.71
CA ILE A 94 -3.24 -17.49 1.34
C ILE A 94 -2.08 -17.94 2.21
N GLN A 95 -0.92 -17.35 2.06
CA GLN A 95 0.29 -17.73 2.79
C GLN A 95 0.52 -16.88 4.04
N TYR A 96 0.22 -15.57 3.96
CA TYR A 96 0.48 -14.62 5.04
C TYR A 96 -0.83 -14.01 5.52
N GLN A 97 -1.08 -14.11 6.83
CA GLN A 97 -2.23 -13.48 7.46
C GLN A 97 -2.14 -11.95 7.33
N ASP A 98 -3.29 -11.31 7.11
CA ASP A 98 -3.45 -9.86 7.05
C ASP A 98 -2.68 -9.17 5.90
N ILE A 99 -2.17 -9.93 4.95
CA ILE A 99 -1.57 -9.37 3.74
C ILE A 99 -2.57 -9.48 2.58
N TYR A 100 -2.70 -8.39 1.83
CA TYR A 100 -3.47 -8.40 0.60
C TYR A 100 -2.68 -7.70 -0.52
N TYR A 101 -3.05 -8.01 -1.73
CA TYR A 101 -2.48 -7.41 -2.93
C TYR A 101 -3.54 -6.58 -3.63
N MET A 102 -3.18 -5.37 -4.05
CA MET A 102 -4.07 -4.49 -4.79
C MET A 102 -3.48 -4.24 -6.16
N GLU A 103 -4.29 -4.48 -7.19
CA GLU A 103 -3.93 -4.14 -8.55
C GLU A 103 -4.59 -2.82 -8.93
N VAL A 104 -3.77 -1.93 -9.51
CA VAL A 104 -4.20 -0.65 -10.05
C VAL A 104 -3.82 -0.61 -11.51
N GLN A 105 -4.68 -0.09 -12.36
CA GLN A 105 -4.48 -0.05 -13.80
C GLN A 105 -4.73 1.36 -14.35
N LYS A 106 -3.94 1.70 -15.36
CA LYS A 106 -4.16 2.91 -16.13
C LYS A 106 -5.24 2.73 -17.19
#